data_a98bd06aa9ef3e93c0f7db3aeeb240ed
#
_entry.id   a98bd06aa9ef3e93c0f7db3aeeb240ed
#
_cell.length_a   1.000
_cell.length_b   1.000
_cell.length_c   1.000
_cell.angle_alpha   90.00
_cell.angle_beta   90.00
_cell.angle_gamma   90.00
#
_symmetry.space_group_name_H-M   'P 1'
#
loop_
_entity.id
_entity.type
_entity.pdbx_description
1 polymer ?
#
loop_
_entity_poly.entity_id
_entity_poly.type
_entity_poly.pdbx_seq_one_letter_code
_entity_poly.pdbx_strand_id
1 'polypeptide(L)'
;MKAFVIDVSICNGCYCCQIACKDEHVGNDWTPYAKPQPDTGQFWLKQNEFVRGTVPKVKMHYLPVLCMHCDDAPCIPACGQQAIYKRDDGIVIIDPEKCRGRRNCVDACPYGVIYLSLIHISEPTRPY
;
A
#
# COMPACT_ATOMS: atom_id res chain seq x y z
N MET A 1 -6.95 8.12 19.64
CA MET A 1 -6.08 7.70 18.53
C MET A 1 -5.95 6.18 18.58
N LYS A 2 -6.13 5.48 17.46
CA LYS A 2 -5.94 4.02 17.39
C LYS A 2 -4.58 3.75 16.73
N ALA A 3 -3.86 2.73 17.18
CA ALA A 3 -2.58 2.32 16.62
C ALA A 3 -2.67 0.88 16.11
N PHE A 4 -1.95 0.62 15.01
CA PHE A 4 -1.77 -0.72 14.48
C PHE A 4 -0.34 -1.18 14.77
N VAL A 5 -0.21 -2.25 15.52
CA VAL A 5 1.10 -2.76 15.96
C VAL A 5 1.40 -4.07 15.25
N ILE A 6 2.55 -4.13 14.61
CA ILE A 6 3.04 -5.34 13.92
C ILE A 6 4.33 -5.78 14.61
N ASP A 7 4.32 -6.97 15.19
CA ASP A 7 5.52 -7.58 15.75
C ASP A 7 6.22 -8.43 14.67
N VAL A 8 7.27 -7.88 14.11
CA VAL A 8 8.04 -8.55 13.04
C VAL A 8 8.87 -9.72 13.54
N SER A 9 9.08 -9.85 14.87
CA SER A 9 9.85 -10.94 15.44
C SER A 9 9.11 -12.28 15.38
N ILE A 10 7.79 -12.23 15.38
CA ILE A 10 6.92 -13.42 15.29
C ILE A 10 6.30 -13.62 13.91
N CYS A 11 6.58 -12.72 12.95
CA CYS A 11 6.06 -12.84 11.60
C CYS A 11 6.69 -14.04 10.89
N ASN A 12 5.86 -14.98 10.44
CA ASN A 12 6.26 -16.19 9.73
C ASN A 12 6.07 -16.13 8.20
N GLY A 13 5.63 -14.99 7.68
CA GLY A 13 5.45 -14.80 6.24
C GLY A 13 4.26 -15.55 5.63
N CYS A 14 3.19 -15.75 6.38
CA CYS A 14 2.01 -16.48 5.87
C CYS A 14 1.19 -15.71 4.82
N TYR A 15 1.46 -14.43 4.59
CA TYR A 15 0.74 -13.54 3.65
C TYR A 15 -0.75 -13.31 3.95
N CYS A 16 -1.30 -13.87 5.02
CA CYS A 16 -2.72 -13.71 5.36
C CYS A 16 -3.15 -12.23 5.47
N CYS A 17 -2.31 -11.38 6.06
CA CYS A 17 -2.58 -9.95 6.20
C CYS A 17 -2.64 -9.23 4.85
N GLN A 18 -1.76 -9.58 3.92
CA GLN A 18 -1.74 -9.01 2.57
C GLN A 18 -2.99 -9.44 1.77
N ILE A 19 -3.34 -10.72 1.84
CA ILE A 19 -4.51 -11.27 1.15
C ILE A 19 -5.80 -10.69 1.73
N ALA A 20 -5.95 -10.66 3.06
CA ALA A 20 -7.13 -10.09 3.71
C ALA A 20 -7.32 -8.61 3.35
N CYS A 21 -6.22 -7.84 3.29
CA CYS A 21 -6.26 -6.44 2.88
C CYS A 21 -6.71 -6.29 1.41
N LYS A 22 -6.24 -7.14 0.52
CA LYS A 22 -6.69 -7.15 -0.88
C LYS A 22 -8.15 -7.53 -1.01
N ASP A 23 -8.60 -8.55 -0.30
CA ASP A 23 -9.99 -9.02 -0.34
C ASP A 23 -10.96 -7.93 0.09
N GLU A 24 -10.64 -7.17 1.13
CA GLU A 24 -11.44 -6.04 1.58
C GLU A 24 -11.57 -4.92 0.53
N HIS A 25 -10.52 -4.70 -0.26
CA HIS A 25 -10.46 -3.61 -1.23
C HIS A 25 -10.97 -3.96 -2.64
N VAL A 26 -11.31 -5.21 -2.93
CA VAL A 26 -11.89 -5.58 -4.23
C VAL A 26 -13.41 -5.36 -4.32
N GLY A 27 -14.04 -4.91 -3.24
CA GLY A 27 -15.48 -4.65 -3.21
C GLY A 27 -16.34 -5.90 -3.39
N ASN A 28 -15.83 -7.07 -2.99
CA ASN A 28 -16.47 -8.37 -3.14
C ASN A 28 -16.85 -8.73 -4.61
N ASP A 29 -16.08 -8.23 -5.54
CA ASP A 29 -16.24 -8.51 -6.98
C ASP A 29 -15.43 -9.77 -7.36
N TRP A 30 -16.08 -10.92 -7.34
CA TRP A 30 -15.48 -12.24 -7.55
C TRP A 30 -15.85 -12.87 -8.89
N THR A 31 -16.18 -12.12 -9.89
CA THR A 31 -16.73 -12.58 -11.16
C THR A 31 -15.64 -12.92 -12.18
N PRO A 32 -15.63 -14.15 -12.79
CA PRO A 32 -16.38 -15.34 -12.43
C PRO A 32 -15.79 -16.15 -11.26
N TYR A 33 -14.52 -15.95 -10.90
CA TYR A 33 -13.85 -16.65 -9.78
C TYR A 33 -13.06 -15.70 -8.89
N ALA A 34 -12.37 -14.74 -9.48
CA ALA A 34 -11.65 -13.68 -8.79
C ALA A 34 -11.44 -12.51 -9.74
N LYS A 35 -11.30 -11.31 -9.19
CA LYS A 35 -10.93 -10.15 -9.99
C LYS A 35 -9.44 -10.17 -10.28
N PRO A 36 -9.01 -10.11 -11.55
CA PRO A 36 -7.60 -10.05 -11.86
C PRO A 36 -6.97 -8.78 -11.29
N GLN A 37 -5.79 -8.94 -10.69
CA GLN A 37 -4.99 -7.85 -10.14
C GLN A 37 -3.71 -7.73 -10.97
N PRO A 38 -3.17 -6.52 -11.17
CA PRO A 38 -1.87 -6.38 -11.82
C PRO A 38 -0.77 -7.00 -10.97
N ASP A 39 0.26 -7.54 -11.60
CA ASP A 39 1.40 -8.17 -10.92
C ASP A 39 2.17 -7.20 -10.02
N THR A 40 2.13 -5.92 -10.37
CA THR A 40 2.82 -4.85 -9.64
C THR A 40 1.86 -3.76 -9.20
N GLY A 41 2.07 -3.23 -7.99
CA GLY A 41 1.22 -2.20 -7.40
C GLY A 41 -0.04 -2.75 -6.74
N GLN A 42 -0.93 -1.86 -6.34
CA GLN A 42 -2.19 -2.17 -5.66
C GLN A 42 -2.06 -3.00 -4.37
N PHE A 43 -0.98 -2.78 -3.65
CA PHE A 43 -0.78 -3.34 -2.33
C PHE A 43 -0.98 -2.25 -1.28
N TRP A 44 -2.06 -2.32 -0.53
CA TRP A 44 -2.26 -1.45 0.65
C TRP A 44 -1.38 -1.90 1.81
N LEU A 45 -1.20 -3.22 1.92
CA LEU A 45 -0.21 -3.86 2.77
C LEU A 45 0.56 -4.85 1.92
N LYS A 46 1.89 -4.68 1.84
CA LYS A 46 2.78 -5.56 1.10
C LYS A 46 3.71 -6.30 2.05
N GLN A 47 3.77 -7.60 1.91
CA GLN A 47 4.73 -8.43 2.61
C GLN A 47 6.03 -8.47 1.82
N ASN A 48 7.10 -7.95 2.40
CA ASN A 48 8.45 -8.05 1.83
C ASN A 48 9.21 -9.20 2.46
N GLU A 49 9.97 -9.91 1.64
CA GLU A 49 10.84 -11.01 2.05
C GLU A 49 12.30 -10.58 1.96
N PHE A 50 13.06 -10.93 2.98
CA PHE A 50 14.51 -10.71 3.02
C PHE A 50 15.22 -12.02 3.35
N VAL A 51 16.06 -12.47 2.44
CA VAL A 51 16.88 -13.67 2.62
C VAL A 51 18.30 -13.23 2.92
N ARG A 52 18.86 -13.75 4.00
CA ARG A 52 20.25 -13.50 4.40
C ARG A 52 21.00 -14.81 4.63
N GLY A 53 22.27 -14.81 4.27
CA GLY A 53 23.17 -15.95 4.45
C GLY A 53 23.28 -16.83 3.22
N THR A 54 24.04 -17.91 3.36
CA THR A 54 24.28 -18.93 2.33
C THR A 54 24.04 -20.31 2.93
N VAL A 55 23.72 -21.26 2.08
CA VAL A 55 23.58 -22.67 2.50
C VAL A 55 24.86 -23.14 3.22
N PRO A 56 24.76 -23.78 4.42
CA PRO A 56 23.55 -24.24 5.11
C PRO A 56 22.93 -23.26 6.12
N LYS A 57 23.44 -22.03 6.25
CA LYS A 57 22.96 -21.04 7.23
C LYS A 57 22.20 -19.94 6.53
N VAL A 58 20.96 -20.19 6.18
CA VAL A 58 20.03 -19.21 5.58
C VAL A 58 19.01 -18.76 6.63
N LYS A 59 18.77 -17.44 6.70
CA LYS A 59 17.70 -16.82 7.50
C LYS A 59 16.78 -16.02 6.60
N MET A 60 15.47 -16.21 6.76
CA MET A 60 14.44 -15.40 6.14
C MET A 60 13.80 -14.47 7.17
N HIS A 61 13.57 -13.24 6.76
CA HIS A 61 12.84 -12.24 7.55
C HIS A 61 11.72 -11.68 6.69
N TYR A 62 10.61 -11.38 7.33
CA TYR A 62 9.43 -10.87 6.70
C TYR A 62 9.09 -9.50 7.29
N LEU A 63 8.78 -8.53 6.43
CA LEU A 63 8.42 -7.19 6.83
C LEU A 63 7.14 -6.76 6.12
N PRO A 64 6.01 -6.74 6.83
CA PRO A 64 4.79 -6.13 6.33
C PRO A 64 4.97 -4.61 6.25
N VAL A 65 4.79 -4.05 5.07
CA VAL A 65 4.92 -2.61 4.81
C VAL A 65 3.57 -2.05 4.38
N LEU A 66 3.15 -0.98 5.04
CA LEU A 66 1.89 -0.29 4.79
C LEU A 66 2.06 1.21 5.03
N CYS A 67 1.05 2.00 4.69
CA CYS A 67 1.07 3.44 4.98
C CYS A 67 1.15 3.69 6.49
N MET A 68 2.11 4.51 6.90
CA MET A 68 2.35 4.84 8.32
C MET A 68 1.48 6.00 8.81
N HIS A 69 0.66 6.61 7.94
CA HIS A 69 -0.17 7.78 8.28
C HIS A 69 0.60 8.86 9.05
N CYS A 70 1.78 9.23 8.52
CA CYS A 70 2.75 10.10 9.16
C CYS A 70 2.10 11.37 9.73
N ASP A 71 2.62 11.86 10.86
CA ASP A 71 2.15 13.12 11.43
C ASP A 71 2.52 14.30 10.55
N ASP A 72 3.75 14.31 10.06
CA ASP A 72 4.24 15.21 9.01
C ASP A 72 4.47 14.38 7.73
N ALA A 73 3.41 14.24 6.96
CA ALA A 73 3.41 13.37 5.78
C ALA A 73 4.01 14.09 4.57
N PRO A 74 5.23 13.72 4.09
CA PRO A 74 5.89 14.39 2.97
C PRO A 74 5.15 14.22 1.64
N CYS A 75 4.26 13.25 1.53
CA CYS A 75 3.43 13.04 0.35
C CYS A 75 2.36 14.12 0.18
N ILE A 76 1.93 14.79 1.25
CA ILE A 76 0.91 15.86 1.19
C ILE A 76 1.44 17.09 0.43
N PRO A 77 2.55 17.73 0.86
CA PRO A 77 3.07 18.89 0.13
C PRO A 77 3.61 18.53 -1.26
N ALA A 78 4.07 17.29 -1.46
CA ALA A 78 4.52 16.83 -2.77
C ALA A 78 3.39 16.69 -3.79
N CYS A 79 2.15 16.57 -3.32
CA CYS A 79 0.97 16.48 -4.18
C CYS A 79 0.51 17.88 -4.61
N GLY A 80 1.02 18.38 -5.74
CA GLY A 80 0.64 19.69 -6.29
C GLY A 80 -0.84 19.84 -6.67
N GLN A 81 -1.61 18.76 -6.62
CA GLN A 81 -3.06 18.73 -6.88
C GLN A 81 -3.89 18.79 -5.59
N GLN A 82 -3.23 18.81 -4.42
CA GLN A 82 -3.91 18.71 -3.12
C GLN A 82 -4.87 17.51 -3.02
N ALA A 83 -4.54 16.42 -3.71
CA ALA A 83 -5.31 15.19 -3.69
C ALA A 83 -5.03 14.33 -2.44
N ILE A 84 -3.94 14.63 -1.72
CA ILE A 84 -3.57 13.92 -0.49
C ILE A 84 -3.83 14.84 0.70
N TYR A 85 -4.57 14.36 1.66
CA TYR A 85 -4.88 15.12 2.87
C TYR A 85 -4.96 14.20 4.09
N LYS A 86 -4.79 14.78 5.27
CA LYS A 86 -4.94 14.09 6.54
C LYS A 86 -6.31 14.42 7.13
N ARG A 87 -7.06 13.39 7.50
CA ARG A 87 -8.35 13.53 8.18
C ARG A 87 -8.15 13.85 9.66
N ASP A 88 -9.21 14.32 10.31
CA ASP A 88 -9.22 14.65 11.75
C ASP A 88 -8.91 13.44 12.65
N ASP A 89 -9.20 12.24 12.17
CA ASP A 89 -8.87 10.98 12.85
C ASP A 89 -7.38 10.56 12.70
N GLY A 90 -6.59 11.33 11.93
CA GLY A 90 -5.17 11.10 11.68
C GLY A 90 -4.86 10.21 10.47
N ILE A 91 -5.87 9.79 9.71
CA ILE A 91 -5.70 8.95 8.54
C ILE A 91 -5.33 9.83 7.33
N VAL A 92 -4.25 9.48 6.64
CA VAL A 92 -3.85 10.10 5.37
C VAL A 92 -4.56 9.38 4.22
N ILE A 93 -5.28 10.15 3.41
CA ILE A 93 -6.11 9.64 2.31
C ILE A 93 -5.72 10.31 1.00
N ILE A 94 -5.86 9.56 -0.09
CA ILE A 94 -5.73 10.06 -1.46
C ILE A 94 -7.14 10.18 -2.05
N ASP A 95 -7.49 11.39 -2.47
CA ASP A 95 -8.75 11.66 -3.17
C ASP A 95 -8.59 11.28 -4.65
N PRO A 96 -9.30 10.25 -5.12
CA PRO A 96 -9.16 9.76 -6.49
C PRO A 96 -9.65 10.76 -7.54
N GLU A 97 -10.64 11.61 -7.19
CA GLU A 97 -11.21 12.59 -8.12
C GLU A 97 -10.21 13.72 -8.41
N LYS A 98 -9.42 14.11 -7.41
CA LYS A 98 -8.39 15.15 -7.54
C LYS A 98 -7.06 14.60 -8.05
N CYS A 99 -6.83 13.30 -7.92
CA CYS A 99 -5.58 12.68 -8.32
C CYS A 99 -5.42 12.68 -9.85
N ARG A 100 -4.31 13.27 -10.32
CA ARG A 100 -3.96 13.34 -11.75
C ARG A 100 -2.78 12.42 -12.12
N GLY A 101 -2.37 11.53 -11.24
CA GLY A 101 -1.31 10.55 -11.50
C GLY A 101 0.09 11.14 -11.71
N ARG A 102 0.41 12.29 -11.12
CA ARG A 102 1.71 12.97 -11.31
C ARG A 102 2.92 12.28 -10.66
N ARG A 103 2.72 11.27 -9.84
CA ARG A 103 3.74 10.44 -9.18
C ARG A 103 4.63 11.12 -8.13
N ASN A 104 4.61 12.42 -7.96
CA ASN A 104 5.46 13.12 -7.00
C ASN A 104 5.33 12.57 -5.57
N CYS A 105 4.14 12.13 -5.19
CA CYS A 105 3.89 11.49 -3.91
C CYS A 105 4.56 10.12 -3.76
N VAL A 106 4.75 9.38 -4.87
CA VAL A 106 5.45 8.09 -4.89
C VAL A 106 6.91 8.29 -4.52
N ASP A 107 7.56 9.29 -5.13
CA ASP A 107 8.97 9.61 -4.90
C ASP A 107 9.19 10.25 -3.52
N ALA A 108 8.20 10.99 -3.01
CA ALA A 108 8.28 11.64 -1.71
C ALA A 108 8.05 10.68 -0.53
N CYS A 109 7.47 9.51 -0.75
CA CYS A 109 7.19 8.55 0.33
C CYS A 109 8.46 7.79 0.74
N PRO A 110 8.98 7.97 1.98
CA PRO A 110 10.21 7.30 2.42
C PRO A 110 10.03 5.79 2.59
N TYR A 111 8.80 5.33 2.71
CA TYR A 111 8.48 3.90 2.88
C TYR A 111 8.16 3.19 1.56
N GLY A 112 8.03 3.93 0.46
CA GLY A 112 7.72 3.35 -0.86
C GLY A 112 6.38 2.61 -0.92
N VAL A 113 5.37 3.08 -0.20
CA VAL A 113 4.06 2.40 -0.09
C VAL A 113 2.99 2.99 -1.01
N ILE A 114 3.32 4.04 -1.75
CA ILE A 114 2.41 4.65 -2.71
C ILE A 114 2.71 4.07 -4.09
N TYR A 115 1.70 3.50 -4.72
CA TYR A 115 1.81 2.92 -6.06
C TYR A 115 0.92 3.69 -7.03
N LEU A 116 1.39 3.80 -8.26
CA LEU A 116 0.60 4.28 -9.38
C LEU A 116 0.31 3.13 -10.33
N SER A 117 -0.96 2.80 -10.49
CA SER A 117 -1.39 1.84 -11.50
C SER A 117 -1.61 2.55 -12.83
N LEU A 118 -0.82 2.22 -13.84
CA LEU A 118 -0.94 2.77 -15.19
C LEU A 118 -2.20 2.27 -15.91
N ILE A 119 -2.74 1.13 -15.49
CA ILE A 119 -3.96 0.56 -16.05
C ILE A 119 -5.20 1.40 -15.71
N HIS A 120 -5.17 2.11 -14.59
CA HIS A 120 -6.29 2.91 -14.09
C HIS A 120 -6.26 4.38 -14.52
N ILE A 121 -5.21 4.83 -15.20
CA ILE A 121 -5.14 6.19 -15.77
C ILE A 121 -6.16 6.36 -16.90
N SER A 122 -6.53 5.28 -17.57
CA SER A 122 -7.52 5.29 -18.66
C SER A 122 -8.97 5.05 -18.22
N GLU A 123 -9.21 4.71 -16.96
CA GLU A 123 -10.55 4.54 -16.41
C GLU A 123 -10.84 5.61 -15.34
N PRO A 124 -11.64 6.64 -15.66
CA PRO A 124 -11.88 7.77 -14.74
C PRO A 124 -12.81 7.45 -13.55
N THR A 125 -13.20 6.21 -13.32
CA THR A 125 -14.35 5.90 -12.45
C THR A 125 -14.09 5.01 -11.25
N ARG A 126 -12.83 4.66 -10.88
CA ARG A 126 -12.61 3.83 -9.69
C ARG A 126 -11.60 4.41 -8.72
N PRO A 127 -12.04 4.74 -7.50
CA PRO A 127 -11.18 5.09 -6.38
C PRO A 127 -10.43 3.84 -5.88
N TYR A 128 -9.14 3.99 -5.75
CA TYR A 128 -8.29 3.04 -5.03
C TYR A 128 -7.53 3.74 -3.92
#